data_2eb5cf3410738e66fada4c71383d2590
#
_entry.id   2eb5cf3410738e66fada4c71383d2590
#
_cell.length_a   1.000
_cell.length_b   1.000
_cell.length_c   1.000
_cell.angle_alpha   90.00
_cell.angle_beta   90.00
_cell.angle_gamma   90.00
#
_symmetry.space_group_name_H-M   'P 1'
#
loop_
_entity.id
_entity.type
_entity.pdbx_description
1 polymer ?
#
loop_
_entity_poly.entity_id
_entity_poly.type
_entity_poly.pdbx_seq_one_letter_code
_entity_poly.pdbx_strand_id
1 'polypeptide(L)'
;LKKICTGILCGVLAVVSIGAQETFAADAEEMRAVWISTVYSADYPSTTNNAEAQKNEFIQKLEQAQALGLNTVVVQVRPKGDALYQSELNPWSAVLTGAQGTNLGYDPMALMIAEAHKRGMEFHAWMNPYRITTSGTDVSALSADNMARKHPDWILTYNGAMYYDPANEEVQQYICDTVKEVVEKYDVDAIHFDDYFYPSNYPLPEGEKRYIRRLKIQKPLWNSASARWESGKTAPLTRQALQHAAPKAIIRFTEMRKNG
;
A
#
# COMPACT_ATOMS: atom_id res chain seq x y z
N LEU A 1 10.36 91.72 -20.88
CA LEU A 1 11.33 90.59 -20.91
C LEU A 1 10.78 89.42 -20.11
N LYS A 2 10.11 88.53 -20.80
CA LYS A 2 9.53 87.34 -20.21
C LYS A 2 10.42 86.14 -20.44
N LYS A 3 10.89 85.53 -19.37
CA LYS A 3 11.52 84.20 -19.44
C LYS A 3 10.50 83.13 -19.17
N ILE A 4 10.28 82.32 -20.14
CA ILE A 4 9.46 81.14 -20.07
C ILE A 4 10.36 80.01 -19.45
N CYS A 5 10.02 79.58 -18.24
CA CYS A 5 10.62 78.37 -17.68
C CYS A 5 9.82 77.16 -18.15
N THR A 6 10.38 76.40 -19.03
CA THR A 6 9.85 75.11 -19.47
C THR A 6 10.21 74.07 -18.38
N GLY A 7 9.20 73.72 -17.61
CA GLY A 7 9.33 72.64 -16.62
C GLY A 7 9.33 71.28 -17.32
N ILE A 8 10.44 70.59 -17.26
CA ILE A 8 10.53 69.20 -17.69
C ILE A 8 9.93 68.31 -16.59
N LEU A 9 8.75 67.80 -16.87
CA LEU A 9 8.07 66.82 -16.04
C LEU A 9 8.74 65.45 -16.29
N CYS A 10 9.76 65.11 -15.47
CA CYS A 10 10.28 63.74 -15.45
C CYS A 10 9.27 62.80 -14.83
N GLY A 11 8.50 62.19 -15.66
CA GLY A 11 7.66 61.03 -15.25
C GLY A 11 8.55 59.85 -14.93
N VAL A 12 8.72 59.55 -13.65
CA VAL A 12 9.32 58.30 -13.21
C VAL A 12 8.27 57.22 -13.41
N LEU A 13 8.40 56.47 -14.52
CA LEU A 13 7.68 55.19 -14.69
C LEU A 13 8.33 54.20 -13.74
N ALA A 14 7.72 54.02 -12.57
CA ALA A 14 7.99 52.88 -11.73
C ALA A 14 7.44 51.63 -12.44
N VAL A 15 8.30 50.95 -13.16
CA VAL A 15 8.01 49.59 -13.64
C VAL A 15 7.99 48.72 -12.39
N VAL A 16 6.78 48.47 -11.85
CA VAL A 16 6.57 47.43 -10.89
C VAL A 16 6.77 46.13 -11.63
N SER A 17 7.96 45.59 -11.59
CA SER A 17 8.23 44.20 -11.96
C SER A 17 7.48 43.36 -10.95
N ILE A 18 6.27 42.96 -11.28
CA ILE A 18 5.64 41.83 -10.64
C ILE A 18 6.50 40.63 -11.07
N GLY A 19 7.51 40.36 -10.29
CA GLY A 19 8.22 39.09 -10.35
C GLY A 19 7.17 38.04 -10.12
N ALA A 20 6.74 37.35 -11.18
CA ALA A 20 6.14 36.06 -11.04
C ALA A 20 7.16 35.24 -10.25
N GLN A 21 6.98 35.14 -8.93
CA GLN A 21 7.57 34.07 -8.18
C GLN A 21 6.99 32.80 -8.81
N GLU A 22 7.72 32.23 -9.74
CA GLU A 22 7.56 30.83 -10.02
C GLU A 22 7.81 30.16 -8.67
N THR A 23 6.73 29.83 -7.96
CA THR A 23 6.79 28.83 -6.92
C THR A 23 7.16 27.57 -7.66
N PHE A 24 8.49 27.33 -7.75
CA PHE A 24 8.97 26.00 -8.01
C PHE A 24 8.27 25.14 -6.95
N ALA A 25 7.29 24.37 -7.36
CA ALA A 25 6.84 23.25 -6.56
C ALA A 25 8.11 22.55 -6.16
N ALA A 26 8.40 22.49 -4.86
CA ALA A 26 9.58 21.79 -4.37
C ALA A 26 9.60 20.47 -5.15
N ASP A 27 10.67 20.25 -5.93
CA ASP A 27 10.78 19.08 -6.78
C ASP A 27 10.45 17.88 -5.90
N ALA A 28 9.28 17.28 -6.15
CA ALA A 28 8.91 16.08 -5.42
C ALA A 28 10.01 15.07 -5.73
N GLU A 29 10.75 14.67 -4.72
CA GLU A 29 11.87 13.76 -4.89
C GLU A 29 11.39 12.56 -5.72
N GLU A 30 12.08 12.27 -6.82
CA GLU A 30 11.73 11.18 -7.70
C GLU A 30 11.72 9.86 -6.92
N MET A 31 10.61 9.16 -6.91
CA MET A 31 10.51 7.84 -6.29
C MET A 31 11.25 6.80 -7.14
N ARG A 32 12.34 6.28 -6.63
CA ARG A 32 13.11 5.19 -7.19
C ARG A 32 12.95 3.97 -6.29
N ALA A 33 12.05 3.06 -6.68
CA ALA A 33 11.60 1.96 -5.84
C ALA A 33 11.98 0.59 -6.36
N VAL A 34 12.14 -0.36 -5.43
CA VAL A 34 12.22 -1.80 -5.73
C VAL A 34 11.09 -2.54 -5.03
N TRP A 35 10.55 -3.54 -5.70
CA TRP A 35 9.56 -4.45 -5.15
C TRP A 35 10.23 -5.69 -4.59
N ILE A 36 9.80 -6.12 -3.39
CA ILE A 36 10.25 -7.34 -2.73
C ILE A 36 9.03 -8.22 -2.47
N SER A 37 8.87 -9.24 -3.28
CA SER A 37 7.76 -10.21 -3.17
C SER A 37 8.07 -11.29 -2.14
N THR A 38 7.08 -11.63 -1.33
CA THR A 38 7.18 -12.70 -0.33
C THR A 38 6.34 -13.94 -0.68
N VAL A 39 5.38 -13.79 -1.60
CA VAL A 39 4.61 -14.94 -2.09
C VAL A 39 5.56 -15.95 -2.75
N TYR A 40 5.43 -17.23 -2.41
CA TYR A 40 6.35 -18.30 -2.80
C TYR A 40 7.81 -18.09 -2.37
N SER A 41 8.08 -17.18 -1.43
CA SER A 41 9.45 -16.74 -1.11
C SER A 41 10.25 -16.32 -2.35
N ALA A 42 9.57 -15.65 -3.31
CA ALA A 42 10.17 -15.33 -4.60
C ALA A 42 11.40 -14.43 -4.46
N ASP A 43 11.31 -13.40 -3.62
CA ASP A 43 12.43 -12.49 -3.34
C ASP A 43 12.87 -12.57 -1.87
N TYR A 44 11.94 -12.90 -0.95
CA TYR A 44 12.18 -12.92 0.49
C TYR A 44 11.09 -13.74 1.22
N PRO A 45 11.42 -14.45 2.31
CA PRO A 45 12.77 -14.82 2.73
C PRO A 45 13.27 -16.05 1.95
N SER A 46 14.58 -16.15 1.75
CA SER A 46 15.21 -17.32 1.13
C SER A 46 15.26 -18.55 2.03
N THR A 47 15.17 -18.34 3.35
CA THR A 47 15.17 -19.39 4.37
C THR A 47 13.97 -19.27 5.29
N THR A 48 13.33 -20.39 5.58
CA THR A 48 12.27 -20.48 6.59
C THR A 48 12.84 -20.84 7.97
N ASN A 49 12.10 -20.49 9.02
CA ASN A 49 12.38 -20.86 10.40
C ASN A 49 13.78 -20.46 10.92
N ASN A 50 14.32 -19.35 10.42
CA ASN A 50 15.60 -18.79 10.86
C ASN A 50 15.54 -17.26 10.91
N ALA A 51 15.21 -16.73 12.10
CA ALA A 51 15.02 -15.30 12.32
C ALA A 51 16.25 -14.47 11.96
N GLU A 52 17.45 -14.91 12.37
CA GLU A 52 18.68 -14.15 12.11
C GLU A 52 19.06 -14.15 10.62
N ALA A 53 18.88 -15.26 9.93
CA ALA A 53 19.12 -15.32 8.48
C ALA A 53 18.15 -14.37 7.73
N GLN A 54 16.86 -14.36 8.10
CA GLN A 54 15.86 -13.49 7.51
C GLN A 54 16.16 -12.00 7.76
N LYS A 55 16.52 -11.63 8.99
CA LYS A 55 16.92 -10.26 9.31
C LYS A 55 18.12 -9.81 8.47
N ASN A 56 19.17 -10.60 8.46
CA ASN A 56 20.39 -10.29 7.71
C ASN A 56 20.14 -10.21 6.21
N GLU A 57 19.33 -11.13 5.66
CA GLU A 57 18.94 -11.10 4.24
C GLU A 57 18.22 -9.80 3.88
N PHE A 58 17.25 -9.37 4.71
CA PHE A 58 16.54 -8.13 4.42
C PHE A 58 17.45 -6.91 4.49
N ILE A 59 18.33 -6.83 5.49
CA ILE A 59 19.34 -5.77 5.61
C ILE A 59 20.22 -5.71 4.37
N GLN A 60 20.71 -6.84 3.88
CA GLN A 60 21.53 -6.89 2.66
C GLN A 60 20.76 -6.42 1.42
N LYS A 61 19.47 -6.73 1.30
CA LYS A 61 18.63 -6.22 0.20
C LYS A 61 18.50 -4.68 0.26
N LEU A 62 18.34 -4.12 1.45
CA LEU A 62 18.31 -2.66 1.62
C LEU A 62 19.65 -2.01 1.26
N GLU A 63 20.77 -2.62 1.64
CA GLU A 63 22.12 -2.13 1.29
C GLU A 63 22.35 -2.13 -0.23
N GLN A 64 21.90 -3.20 -0.90
CA GLN A 64 21.95 -3.28 -2.36
C GLN A 64 21.05 -2.21 -3.02
N ALA A 65 19.82 -2.03 -2.51
CA ALA A 65 18.91 -1.00 -3.00
C ALA A 65 19.51 0.41 -2.84
N GLN A 66 20.09 0.70 -1.67
CA GLN A 66 20.74 1.97 -1.39
C GLN A 66 21.97 2.22 -2.32
N ALA A 67 22.77 1.19 -2.55
CA ALA A 67 23.93 1.27 -3.47
C ALA A 67 23.51 1.56 -4.92
N LEU A 68 22.30 1.18 -5.31
CA LEU A 68 21.70 1.50 -6.62
C LEU A 68 21.02 2.88 -6.65
N GLY A 69 21.05 3.65 -5.56
CA GLY A 69 20.42 4.95 -5.47
C GLY A 69 18.90 4.89 -5.34
N LEU A 70 18.34 3.75 -4.92
CA LEU A 70 16.91 3.63 -4.65
C LEU A 70 16.57 4.28 -3.31
N ASN A 71 15.42 4.91 -3.21
CA ASN A 71 14.95 5.61 -2.02
C ASN A 71 13.63 5.07 -1.46
N THR A 72 13.11 3.98 -2.04
CA THR A 72 11.84 3.39 -1.62
C THR A 72 11.90 1.88 -1.77
N VAL A 73 11.37 1.15 -0.79
CA VAL A 73 11.14 -0.30 -0.89
C VAL A 73 9.65 -0.61 -0.75
N VAL A 74 9.12 -1.40 -1.69
CA VAL A 74 7.74 -1.88 -1.68
C VAL A 74 7.75 -3.35 -1.31
N VAL A 75 7.42 -3.68 -0.05
CA VAL A 75 7.56 -5.03 0.50
C VAL A 75 6.22 -5.70 0.65
N GLN A 76 6.07 -6.91 0.15
CA GLN A 76 4.84 -7.68 0.28
C GLN A 76 4.70 -8.25 1.71
N VAL A 77 3.99 -7.51 2.56
CA VAL A 77 3.80 -7.83 3.98
C VAL A 77 2.56 -8.70 4.24
N ARG A 78 1.64 -8.75 3.27
CA ARG A 78 0.45 -9.62 3.30
C ARG A 78 0.27 -10.29 1.95
N PRO A 79 1.02 -11.40 1.68
CA PRO A 79 0.96 -12.10 0.39
C PRO A 79 -0.34 -12.87 0.16
N LYS A 80 -0.97 -13.30 1.25
CA LYS A 80 -2.19 -14.13 1.30
C LYS A 80 -3.08 -13.69 2.48
N GLY A 81 -3.99 -14.56 2.93
CA GLY A 81 -4.74 -14.37 4.17
C GLY A 81 -3.89 -14.56 5.43
N ASP A 82 -2.63 -14.12 5.40
CA ASP A 82 -1.65 -14.18 6.48
C ASP A 82 -0.69 -12.98 6.40
N ALA A 83 0.04 -12.65 7.46
CA ALA A 83 0.82 -11.44 7.62
C ALA A 83 2.27 -11.68 8.04
N LEU A 84 3.20 -10.80 7.59
CA LEU A 84 4.58 -10.73 8.05
C LEU A 84 4.74 -9.73 9.20
N TYR A 85 3.68 -9.44 9.92
CA TYR A 85 3.64 -8.48 11.02
C TYR A 85 2.69 -8.97 12.11
N GLN A 86 2.82 -8.42 13.30
CA GLN A 86 1.93 -8.74 14.41
C GLN A 86 0.54 -8.16 14.16
N SER A 87 -0.41 -9.06 13.86
CA SER A 87 -1.79 -8.73 13.54
C SER A 87 -2.75 -9.42 14.50
N GLU A 88 -3.85 -8.74 14.82
CA GLU A 88 -4.99 -9.33 15.54
C GLU A 88 -6.00 -9.95 14.56
N LEU A 89 -5.90 -9.60 13.28
CA LEU A 89 -6.82 -9.99 12.22
C LEU A 89 -6.28 -11.13 11.35
N ASN A 90 -4.96 -11.21 11.19
CA ASN A 90 -4.30 -12.14 10.29
C ASN A 90 -3.29 -13.02 11.05
N PRO A 91 -3.25 -14.34 10.80
CA PRO A 91 -2.22 -15.19 11.37
C PRO A 91 -0.84 -14.86 10.78
N TRP A 92 0.22 -15.24 11.50
CA TRP A 92 1.59 -15.17 10.97
C TRP A 92 1.72 -15.95 9.68
N SER A 93 2.44 -15.37 8.72
CA SER A 93 2.59 -15.98 7.41
C SER A 93 3.48 -17.22 7.43
N ALA A 94 3.03 -18.26 6.72
CA ALA A 94 3.80 -19.49 6.56
C ALA A 94 5.17 -19.27 5.85
N VAL A 95 5.38 -18.18 5.14
CA VAL A 95 6.68 -17.90 4.50
C VAL A 95 7.81 -17.71 5.53
N LEU A 96 7.47 -17.30 6.76
CA LEU A 96 8.44 -17.09 7.82
C LEU A 96 8.97 -18.39 8.43
N THR A 97 8.08 -19.35 8.65
CA THR A 97 8.38 -20.56 9.44
C THR A 97 8.10 -21.87 8.72
N GLY A 98 7.42 -21.82 7.57
CA GLY A 98 6.84 -22.98 6.90
C GLY A 98 5.44 -23.35 7.40
N ALA A 99 4.97 -22.77 8.52
CA ALA A 99 3.67 -23.04 9.10
C ALA A 99 2.93 -21.75 9.42
N GLN A 100 1.69 -21.59 8.91
CA GLN A 100 0.85 -20.44 9.19
C GLN A 100 0.50 -20.36 10.68
N GLY A 101 0.51 -19.16 11.24
CA GLY A 101 0.19 -18.92 12.67
C GLY A 101 1.38 -19.04 13.60
N THR A 102 2.57 -19.41 13.12
CA THR A 102 3.78 -19.54 13.93
C THR A 102 4.66 -18.32 13.81
N ASN A 103 5.04 -17.71 14.95
CA ASN A 103 5.96 -16.58 15.03
C ASN A 103 7.40 -17.06 15.27
N LEU A 104 8.37 -16.35 14.70
CA LEU A 104 9.81 -16.53 14.93
C LEU A 104 10.36 -15.78 16.17
N GLY A 105 9.49 -15.20 17.00
CA GLY A 105 9.89 -14.45 18.18
C GLY A 105 10.33 -13.00 17.90
N TYR A 106 10.01 -12.47 16.71
CA TYR A 106 10.20 -11.06 16.35
C TYR A 106 9.12 -10.59 15.40
N ASP A 107 9.01 -9.28 15.20
CA ASP A 107 8.13 -8.68 14.19
C ASP A 107 8.95 -8.29 12.94
N PRO A 108 8.82 -9.05 11.84
CA PRO A 108 9.57 -8.78 10.62
C PRO A 108 9.32 -7.39 10.05
N MET A 109 8.04 -6.95 9.96
CA MET A 109 7.70 -5.66 9.36
C MET A 109 8.21 -4.48 10.20
N ALA A 110 8.14 -4.57 11.54
CA ALA A 110 8.71 -3.53 12.39
C ALA A 110 10.23 -3.37 12.17
N LEU A 111 10.96 -4.49 12.05
CA LEU A 111 12.38 -4.47 11.72
C LEU A 111 12.63 -3.89 10.31
N MET A 112 11.84 -4.30 9.31
CA MET A 112 11.97 -3.84 7.93
C MET A 112 11.81 -2.33 7.82
N ILE A 113 10.79 -1.76 8.49
CA ILE A 113 10.53 -0.32 8.53
C ILE A 113 11.72 0.41 9.19
N ALA A 114 12.14 -0.04 10.37
CA ALA A 114 13.24 0.59 11.09
C ALA A 114 14.55 0.61 10.27
N GLU A 115 14.87 -0.50 9.60
CA GLU A 115 16.08 -0.60 8.79
C GLU A 115 15.98 0.19 7.46
N ALA A 116 14.80 0.33 6.86
CA ALA A 116 14.56 1.18 5.70
C ALA A 116 14.72 2.66 6.09
N HIS A 117 14.04 3.11 7.14
CA HIS A 117 14.11 4.50 7.62
C HIS A 117 15.52 4.90 8.08
N LYS A 118 16.26 4.00 8.73
CA LYS A 118 17.66 4.22 9.10
C LYS A 118 18.56 4.54 7.90
N ARG A 119 18.18 4.09 6.71
CA ARG A 119 18.86 4.34 5.44
C ARG A 119 18.26 5.49 4.63
N GLY A 120 17.27 6.20 5.18
CA GLY A 120 16.55 7.27 4.48
C GLY A 120 15.64 6.77 3.35
N MET A 121 15.21 5.52 3.41
CA MET A 121 14.32 4.92 2.42
C MET A 121 12.87 4.90 2.93
N GLU A 122 11.91 5.21 2.07
CA GLU A 122 10.50 4.96 2.33
C GLU A 122 10.20 3.45 2.34
N PHE A 123 9.32 3.04 3.25
CA PHE A 123 8.79 1.67 3.33
C PHE A 123 7.31 1.64 2.96
N HIS A 124 6.98 1.02 1.83
CA HIS A 124 5.61 0.81 1.39
C HIS A 124 5.15 -0.61 1.71
N ALA A 125 4.09 -0.76 2.50
CA ALA A 125 3.51 -2.04 2.82
C ALA A 125 2.62 -2.53 1.67
N TRP A 126 3.09 -3.53 0.93
CA TRP A 126 2.34 -4.14 -0.16
C TRP A 126 1.48 -5.30 0.35
N MET A 127 0.20 -5.26 0.03
CA MET A 127 -0.81 -6.21 0.46
C MET A 127 -1.57 -6.79 -0.73
N ASN A 128 -1.80 -8.10 -0.75
CA ASN A 128 -2.82 -8.70 -1.60
C ASN A 128 -4.11 -8.86 -0.77
N PRO A 129 -5.19 -8.16 -1.10
CA PRO A 129 -6.38 -8.09 -0.24
C PRO A 129 -7.20 -9.39 -0.25
N TYR A 130 -7.29 -10.10 -1.37
CA TYR A 130 -8.29 -11.17 -1.52
C TYR A 130 -7.71 -12.59 -1.58
N ARG A 131 -6.42 -12.78 -1.84
CA ARG A 131 -5.84 -14.12 -1.90
C ARG A 131 -5.80 -14.77 -0.51
N ILE A 132 -6.43 -15.93 -0.37
CA ILE A 132 -6.35 -16.76 0.85
C ILE A 132 -5.23 -17.79 0.72
N THR A 133 -5.19 -18.51 -0.41
CA THR A 133 -4.14 -19.49 -0.71
C THR A 133 -3.60 -19.29 -2.13
N THR A 134 -2.43 -19.82 -2.40
CA THR A 134 -1.87 -19.91 -3.76
C THR A 134 -2.20 -21.25 -4.42
N SER A 135 -2.51 -22.26 -3.60
CA SER A 135 -2.97 -23.58 -3.99
C SER A 135 -3.64 -24.26 -2.79
N GLY A 136 -4.49 -25.23 -3.08
CA GLY A 136 -5.25 -25.96 -2.06
C GLY A 136 -6.53 -25.23 -1.66
N THR A 137 -7.56 -26.04 -1.42
CA THR A 137 -8.92 -25.59 -1.08
C THR A 137 -9.42 -26.18 0.25
N ASP A 138 -8.52 -26.82 0.98
CA ASP A 138 -8.83 -27.35 2.30
C ASP A 138 -8.72 -26.25 3.36
N VAL A 139 -9.87 -25.78 3.81
CA VAL A 139 -9.96 -24.74 4.86
C VAL A 139 -9.37 -25.21 6.18
N SER A 140 -9.41 -26.53 6.45
CA SER A 140 -8.88 -27.10 7.70
C SER A 140 -7.34 -27.03 7.78
N ALA A 141 -6.66 -26.89 6.63
CA ALA A 141 -5.21 -26.70 6.55
C ALA A 141 -4.76 -25.29 6.93
N LEU A 142 -5.67 -24.31 7.00
CA LEU A 142 -5.39 -22.96 7.46
C LEU A 142 -5.23 -22.94 8.99
N SER A 143 -4.45 -21.97 9.50
CA SER A 143 -4.38 -21.71 10.94
C SER A 143 -5.78 -21.45 11.53
N ALA A 144 -5.99 -21.86 12.78
CA ALA A 144 -7.25 -21.63 13.49
C ALA A 144 -7.64 -20.13 13.55
N ASP A 145 -6.64 -19.24 13.53
CA ASP A 145 -6.83 -17.80 13.56
C ASP A 145 -7.11 -17.18 12.20
N ASN A 146 -6.99 -17.93 11.12
CA ASN A 146 -7.27 -17.43 9.78
C ASN A 146 -8.76 -17.10 9.60
N MET A 147 -9.07 -15.90 9.12
CA MET A 147 -10.44 -15.44 8.95
C MET A 147 -11.23 -16.30 7.94
N ALA A 148 -10.58 -16.85 6.92
CA ALA A 148 -11.22 -17.77 6.00
C ALA A 148 -11.63 -19.09 6.69
N ARG A 149 -10.87 -19.53 7.71
CA ARG A 149 -11.25 -20.71 8.50
C ARG A 149 -12.40 -20.41 9.47
N LYS A 150 -12.46 -19.19 10.01
CA LYS A 150 -13.54 -18.72 10.88
C LYS A 150 -14.84 -18.44 10.11
N HIS A 151 -14.70 -18.01 8.86
CA HIS A 151 -15.79 -17.59 7.97
C HIS A 151 -15.69 -18.31 6.61
N PRO A 152 -16.05 -19.60 6.54
CA PRO A 152 -16.02 -20.37 5.29
C PRO A 152 -16.95 -19.80 4.20
N ASP A 153 -17.99 -19.09 4.59
CA ASP A 153 -18.94 -18.39 3.73
C ASP A 153 -18.35 -17.17 3.00
N TRP A 154 -17.15 -16.73 3.40
CA TRP A 154 -16.39 -15.65 2.72
C TRP A 154 -15.55 -16.14 1.56
N ILE A 155 -15.51 -17.45 1.30
CA ILE A 155 -14.56 -18.09 0.40
C ILE A 155 -15.14 -18.31 -0.99
N LEU A 156 -14.40 -17.86 -2.00
CA LEU A 156 -14.55 -18.30 -3.38
C LEU A 156 -13.39 -19.22 -3.75
N THR A 157 -13.71 -20.31 -4.46
CA THR A 157 -12.70 -21.27 -4.94
C THR A 157 -12.56 -21.18 -6.45
N TYR A 158 -11.32 -21.01 -6.91
CA TYR A 158 -11.01 -20.96 -8.33
C TYR A 158 -9.64 -21.55 -8.65
N ASN A 159 -9.53 -22.37 -9.68
CA ASN A 159 -8.30 -23.01 -10.12
C ASN A 159 -7.48 -23.67 -9.00
N GLY A 160 -8.17 -24.33 -8.05
CA GLY A 160 -7.52 -25.00 -6.94
C GLY A 160 -6.93 -24.08 -5.87
N ALA A 161 -7.32 -22.80 -5.83
CA ALA A 161 -6.97 -21.83 -4.81
C ALA A 161 -8.22 -21.18 -4.21
N MET A 162 -8.07 -20.58 -3.03
CA MET A 162 -9.12 -19.86 -2.31
C MET A 162 -8.90 -18.36 -2.33
N TYR A 163 -9.99 -17.61 -2.43
CA TYR A 163 -10.03 -16.15 -2.42
C TYR A 163 -11.15 -15.68 -1.51
N TYR A 164 -10.98 -14.55 -0.85
CA TYR A 164 -12.08 -13.84 -0.20
C TYR A 164 -13.04 -13.29 -1.25
N ASP A 165 -14.36 -13.39 -1.01
CA ASP A 165 -15.37 -12.83 -1.92
C ASP A 165 -15.40 -11.30 -1.83
N PRO A 166 -14.97 -10.58 -2.87
CA PRO A 166 -14.97 -9.13 -2.84
C PRO A 166 -16.38 -8.51 -2.89
N ALA A 167 -17.43 -9.30 -3.17
CA ALA A 167 -18.81 -8.85 -3.10
C ALA A 167 -19.40 -8.90 -1.68
N ASN A 168 -18.79 -9.68 -0.80
CA ASN A 168 -19.21 -9.80 0.59
C ASN A 168 -18.82 -8.54 1.37
N GLU A 169 -19.79 -7.89 2.00
CA GLU A 169 -19.60 -6.65 2.75
C GLU A 169 -18.73 -6.84 3.99
N GLU A 170 -18.79 -7.97 4.65
CA GLU A 170 -17.95 -8.30 5.81
C GLU A 170 -16.50 -8.49 5.40
N VAL A 171 -16.24 -9.11 4.23
CA VAL A 171 -14.90 -9.20 3.63
C VAL A 171 -14.35 -7.81 3.34
N GLN A 172 -15.16 -6.93 2.75
CA GLN A 172 -14.73 -5.56 2.48
C GLN A 172 -14.35 -4.83 3.77
N GLN A 173 -15.14 -4.98 4.83
CA GLN A 173 -14.83 -4.41 6.14
C GLN A 173 -13.55 -5.00 6.73
N TYR A 174 -13.39 -6.33 6.68
CA TYR A 174 -12.19 -7.00 7.13
C TYR A 174 -10.91 -6.50 6.43
N ILE A 175 -10.97 -6.25 5.11
CA ILE A 175 -9.83 -5.68 4.37
C ILE A 175 -9.55 -4.23 4.82
N CYS A 176 -10.60 -3.43 5.03
CA CYS A 176 -10.46 -2.08 5.57
C CYS A 176 -9.80 -2.08 6.95
N ASP A 177 -10.24 -2.97 7.83
CA ASP A 177 -9.71 -3.09 9.19
C ASP A 177 -8.25 -3.60 9.17
N THR A 178 -7.90 -4.50 8.24
CA THR A 178 -6.52 -4.95 8.05
C THR A 178 -5.58 -3.81 7.65
N VAL A 179 -6.01 -2.94 6.73
CA VAL A 179 -5.23 -1.75 6.33
C VAL A 179 -5.12 -0.76 7.48
N LYS A 180 -6.24 -0.51 8.16
CA LYS A 180 -6.28 0.37 9.33
C LYS A 180 -5.32 -0.11 10.42
N GLU A 181 -5.31 -1.40 10.72
CA GLU A 181 -4.39 -2.00 11.70
C GLU A 181 -2.93 -1.69 11.38
N VAL A 182 -2.52 -1.84 10.11
CA VAL A 182 -1.14 -1.55 9.69
C VAL A 182 -0.81 -0.08 9.87
N VAL A 183 -1.68 0.81 9.42
CA VAL A 183 -1.45 2.27 9.50
C VAL A 183 -1.42 2.77 10.95
N GLU A 184 -2.21 2.19 11.84
CA GLU A 184 -2.26 2.58 13.25
C GLU A 184 -1.10 2.02 14.07
N LYS A 185 -0.59 0.83 13.73
CA LYS A 185 0.45 0.14 14.50
C LYS A 185 1.88 0.37 13.99
N TYR A 186 2.03 0.76 12.71
CA TYR A 186 3.34 0.80 12.06
C TYR A 186 3.56 2.12 11.33
N ASP A 187 4.80 2.62 11.38
CA ASP A 187 5.22 3.84 10.70
C ASP A 187 5.53 3.57 9.21
N VAL A 188 4.51 3.09 8.48
CA VAL A 188 4.61 2.88 7.03
C VAL A 188 4.44 4.20 6.26
N ASP A 189 5.19 4.39 5.19
CA ASP A 189 5.09 5.60 4.36
C ASP A 189 3.94 5.50 3.35
N ALA A 190 3.57 4.27 2.95
CA ALA A 190 2.42 4.02 2.09
C ALA A 190 1.88 2.60 2.22
N ILE A 191 0.61 2.42 1.84
CA ILE A 191 0.02 1.11 1.53
C ILE A 191 0.01 0.96 0.01
N HIS A 192 0.42 -0.23 -0.45
CA HIS A 192 0.48 -0.56 -1.86
C HIS A 192 -0.38 -1.79 -2.16
N PHE A 193 -1.19 -1.71 -3.22
CA PHE A 193 -1.92 -2.83 -3.78
C PHE A 193 -1.44 -3.08 -5.22
N ASP A 194 -1.25 -4.34 -5.58
CA ASP A 194 -0.97 -4.78 -6.95
C ASP A 194 -2.26 -4.98 -7.75
N ASP A 195 -2.21 -5.66 -8.90
CA ASP A 195 -3.34 -5.88 -9.79
C ASP A 195 -3.86 -7.33 -9.82
N TYR A 196 -3.23 -8.25 -9.08
CA TYR A 196 -3.63 -9.67 -9.04
C TYR A 196 -4.56 -9.99 -7.86
N PHE A 197 -5.62 -9.22 -7.72
CA PHE A 197 -6.55 -9.41 -6.61
C PHE A 197 -7.53 -10.53 -6.85
N TYR A 198 -7.92 -10.73 -8.11
CA TYR A 198 -9.00 -11.60 -8.51
C TYR A 198 -8.67 -12.27 -9.85
N PRO A 199 -9.02 -13.56 -10.02
CA PRO A 199 -8.77 -14.26 -11.27
C PRO A 199 -9.52 -13.59 -12.45
N SER A 200 -8.77 -13.13 -13.45
CA SER A 200 -9.32 -12.38 -14.60
C SER A 200 -10.31 -13.18 -15.44
N ASN A 201 -10.22 -14.50 -15.39
CA ASN A 201 -11.04 -15.44 -16.16
C ASN A 201 -11.99 -16.27 -15.29
N TYR A 202 -12.40 -15.75 -14.13
CA TYR A 202 -13.34 -16.43 -13.27
C TYR A 202 -14.67 -16.65 -14.01
N PRO A 203 -15.12 -17.89 -14.24
CA PRO A 203 -16.41 -18.15 -14.86
C PRO A 203 -17.50 -17.82 -13.83
N LEU A 204 -17.99 -16.59 -13.90
CA LEU A 204 -19.09 -16.19 -13.03
C LEU A 204 -20.34 -16.99 -13.40
N PRO A 205 -21.02 -17.63 -12.43
CA PRO A 205 -22.36 -18.14 -12.59
C PRO A 205 -23.27 -17.07 -13.19
N GLU A 206 -24.28 -17.45 -13.97
CA GLU A 206 -25.11 -16.47 -14.70
C GLU A 206 -25.74 -15.38 -13.82
N GLY A 207 -25.97 -15.67 -12.53
CA GLY A 207 -26.45 -14.72 -11.52
C GLY A 207 -25.44 -13.67 -11.07
N GLU A 208 -24.13 -13.92 -11.22
CA GLU A 208 -23.05 -13.04 -10.73
C GLU A 208 -22.54 -12.04 -11.76
N LYS A 209 -23.00 -12.11 -13.00
CA LYS A 209 -22.72 -11.08 -14.02
C LYS A 209 -23.12 -9.66 -13.56
N ARG A 210 -23.98 -9.54 -12.56
CA ARG A 210 -24.34 -8.28 -11.89
C ARG A 210 -23.17 -7.63 -11.16
N TYR A 211 -22.22 -8.41 -10.65
CA TYR A 211 -21.10 -7.91 -9.86
C TYR A 211 -20.07 -7.15 -10.71
N ILE A 212 -19.63 -7.74 -11.85
CA ILE A 212 -18.75 -7.04 -12.78
C ILE A 212 -19.42 -5.76 -13.34
N ARG A 213 -20.74 -5.79 -13.54
CA ARG A 213 -21.50 -4.60 -13.96
C ARG A 213 -21.46 -3.50 -12.90
N ARG A 214 -21.53 -3.87 -11.60
CA ARG A 214 -21.40 -2.93 -10.47
C ARG A 214 -20.00 -2.32 -10.37
N LEU A 215 -18.94 -3.12 -10.53
CA LEU A 215 -17.56 -2.64 -10.57
C LEU A 215 -17.30 -1.69 -11.74
N LYS A 216 -17.89 -1.93 -12.91
CA LYS A 216 -17.76 -1.04 -14.09
C LYS A 216 -18.49 0.29 -13.94
N ILE A 217 -19.57 0.34 -13.16
CA ILE A 217 -20.34 1.58 -12.93
C ILE A 217 -19.66 2.52 -11.92
N GLN A 218 -18.77 2.01 -11.08
CA GLN A 218 -18.15 2.79 -10.00
C GLN A 218 -16.80 3.43 -10.35
N LYS A 219 -16.31 3.29 -11.59
CA LYS A 219 -15.08 3.94 -12.08
C LYS A 219 -14.98 5.47 -11.84
N PRO A 220 -16.07 6.26 -11.84
CA PRO A 220 -15.98 7.70 -11.60
C PRO A 220 -15.64 8.12 -10.18
N LEU A 221 -15.87 7.26 -9.17
CA LEU A 221 -15.68 7.62 -7.76
C LEU A 221 -14.20 7.56 -7.30
N TRP A 222 -13.36 6.79 -7.99
CA TRP A 222 -11.92 6.69 -7.71
C TRP A 222 -11.17 7.99 -7.98
N ASN A 223 -11.47 8.66 -9.10
CA ASN A 223 -10.83 9.93 -9.44
C ASN A 223 -11.16 11.07 -8.47
N SER A 224 -12.25 10.96 -7.71
CA SER A 224 -12.63 11.93 -6.69
C SER A 224 -12.06 11.61 -5.31
N ALA A 225 -11.69 10.36 -5.04
CA ALA A 225 -11.09 9.95 -3.77
C ALA A 225 -9.58 10.25 -3.72
N SER A 226 -8.85 9.98 -4.81
CA SER A 226 -7.43 10.34 -4.95
C SER A 226 -7.23 11.87 -4.87
N ALA A 227 -8.06 12.67 -5.55
CA ALA A 227 -8.00 14.13 -5.52
C ALA A 227 -8.31 14.73 -4.13
N ARG A 228 -9.06 14.03 -3.28
CA ARG A 228 -9.37 14.47 -1.92
C ARG A 228 -8.29 14.15 -0.91
N TRP A 229 -7.49 13.11 -1.16
CA TRP A 229 -6.36 12.71 -0.31
C TRP A 229 -5.16 13.65 -0.47
N GLU A 230 -4.90 14.14 -1.69
CA GLU A 230 -3.85 15.13 -1.98
C GLU A 230 -4.10 16.50 -1.31
N SER A 231 -5.30 16.77 -0.83
CA SER A 231 -5.68 18.07 -0.24
C SER A 231 -5.54 18.16 1.30
N GLY A 232 -4.85 17.22 1.96
CA GLY A 232 -4.51 17.30 3.39
C GLY A 232 -5.70 17.21 4.36
N LYS A 233 -6.86 16.75 3.92
CA LYS A 233 -8.00 16.49 4.81
C LYS A 233 -8.04 15.01 5.14
N THR A 234 -7.85 14.69 6.41
CA THR A 234 -8.03 13.36 6.98
C THR A 234 -9.45 12.85 6.71
N ALA A 235 -9.67 12.28 5.53
CA ALA A 235 -10.86 11.49 5.31
C ALA A 235 -10.60 10.10 5.89
N PRO A 236 -11.48 9.55 6.73
CA PRO A 236 -11.35 8.17 7.18
C PRO A 236 -11.26 7.28 5.95
N LEU A 237 -10.38 6.26 5.99
CA LEU A 237 -10.33 5.18 4.99
C LEU A 237 -11.73 4.57 4.94
N THR A 238 -12.55 5.05 4.01
CA THR A 238 -13.92 4.59 3.91
C THR A 238 -13.94 3.31 3.09
N ARG A 239 -14.89 2.45 3.42
CA ARG A 239 -15.28 1.26 2.65
C ARG A 239 -15.28 1.50 1.13
N GLN A 240 -15.65 2.71 0.68
CA GLN A 240 -15.63 3.12 -0.72
C GLN A 240 -14.22 3.22 -1.33
N ALA A 241 -13.19 3.64 -0.58
CA ALA A 241 -11.84 3.78 -1.10
C ALA A 241 -11.20 2.42 -1.43
N LEU A 242 -11.49 1.38 -0.63
CA LEU A 242 -10.98 0.03 -0.86
C LEU A 242 -11.81 -0.80 -1.86
N GLN A 243 -13.10 -0.50 -2.00
CA GLN A 243 -13.97 -1.13 -3.01
C GLN A 243 -13.56 -0.77 -4.45
N HIS A 244 -12.83 0.32 -4.63
CA HIS A 244 -12.54 0.91 -5.93
C HIS A 244 -11.05 0.93 -6.26
N ALA A 245 -10.19 0.24 -5.49
CA ALA A 245 -8.78 0.14 -5.79
C ALA A 245 -8.58 -0.44 -7.20
N ALA A 246 -8.41 0.45 -8.17
CA ALA A 246 -7.96 0.10 -9.49
C ALA A 246 -6.55 -0.48 -9.40
N PRO A 247 -6.11 -1.27 -10.39
CA PRO A 247 -4.77 -1.82 -10.40
C PRO A 247 -3.72 -0.71 -10.22
N LYS A 248 -2.86 -0.84 -9.21
CA LYS A 248 -1.78 0.08 -8.83
C LYS A 248 -2.24 1.35 -8.08
N ALA A 249 -2.88 1.20 -6.93
CA ALA A 249 -3.05 2.31 -5.99
C ALA A 249 -1.89 2.34 -4.98
N ILE A 250 -1.15 3.44 -4.96
CA ILE A 250 -0.21 3.78 -3.89
C ILE A 250 -0.90 4.84 -3.03
N ILE A 251 -1.14 4.52 -1.77
CA ILE A 251 -1.68 5.47 -0.79
C ILE A 251 -0.50 5.95 0.05
N ARG A 252 -0.06 7.20 -0.14
CA ARG A 252 1.03 7.82 0.62
C ARG A 252 0.50 8.58 1.83
N PHE A 253 1.25 8.59 2.93
CA PHE A 253 0.92 9.24 4.19
C PHE A 253 1.87 10.42 4.50
N THR A 254 2.04 11.34 3.56
CA THR A 254 3.06 12.40 3.63
C THR A 254 2.85 13.47 4.70
N GLU A 255 1.71 13.54 5.39
CA GLU A 255 1.38 14.67 6.27
C GLU A 255 1.19 14.34 7.77
N MET A 256 1.26 13.08 8.21
CA MET A 256 1.09 12.76 9.63
C MET A 256 2.30 13.09 10.52
N ARG A 257 3.48 13.36 9.95
CA ARG A 257 4.72 13.59 10.72
C ARG A 257 4.95 15.00 11.25
N LYS A 258 4.08 15.98 11.00
CA LYS A 258 4.33 17.39 11.36
C LYS A 258 3.75 17.85 12.69
N ASN A 259 3.01 17.03 13.42
CA ASN A 259 2.36 17.40 14.67
C ASN A 259 2.51 16.34 15.78
N GLY A 260 3.68 15.79 15.94
CA GLY A 260 4.06 14.95 17.08
C GLY A 260 5.17 15.59 17.89
#